data_3ad5c7587456a682d5806e175cbe71fc
#
_entry.id   3ad5c7587456a682d5806e175cbe71fc
#
_cell.length_a   1.000
_cell.length_b   1.000
_cell.length_c   1.000
_cell.angle_alpha   90.00
_cell.angle_beta   90.00
_cell.angle_gamma   90.00
#
_symmetry.space_group_name_H-M   'P 1'
#
loop_
_entity.id
_entity.type
_entity.pdbx_description
1 polymer ?
#
loop_
_entity_poly.entity_id
_entity_poly.type
_entity_poly.pdbx_seq_one_letter_code
_entity_poly.pdbx_strand_id
1 'polypeptide(L)'
;MARSTDSWDESDVRIRPNKKGTRPRTKDRPSHDEAVTGRIITVDRGRYTAVVGEGTGHERKIIAARARELRRNPVVAGDFVSLVGDVTGEPDTLARLVRIQDRKTLLRRSADDTDPIERAVVANADQLVIVVAAANPEPRTGFIDRALVAAYDAGIEPLLLVTKADVKDPAELLSNYQHLDFPVIISKTADSAASGIDARSDDGLSARLDKDAVSQLRAYLDGKVTVMLGHSGVGKSTMVNALTGAERATGGVNAVTGRGRHTSSSALALKVNDAPAGSWIIDTPGIRSFGLAHVDPDRILRSFPDLEPGTDNCERGCKHDSSAVNCGVDAWVAAGHAGPSGPARLSSLRRLLGTDPRMEAQDVKELGTVS
;
A
#
# COMPACT_ATOMS: atom_id res chain seq x y z
N MET A 1 31.85 8.12 56.34
CA MET A 1 30.63 7.50 56.89
C MET A 1 29.51 7.77 55.91
N ALA A 2 29.10 6.75 55.15
CA ALA A 2 27.97 6.85 54.22
C ALA A 2 26.67 6.79 55.05
N ARG A 3 25.80 7.78 54.91
CA ARG A 3 24.48 7.75 55.53
C ARG A 3 23.61 6.73 54.81
N SER A 4 22.98 5.85 55.62
CA SER A 4 22.00 4.89 55.14
C SER A 4 20.80 5.59 54.50
N THR A 5 20.31 5.10 53.37
CA THR A 5 19.15 5.62 52.62
C THR A 5 17.81 5.19 53.19
N ASP A 6 17.80 4.38 54.26
CA ASP A 6 16.59 3.76 54.83
C ASP A 6 15.72 4.69 55.67
N SER A 7 16.10 5.98 55.81
CA SER A 7 15.36 6.97 56.60
C SER A 7 14.91 8.20 55.78
N TRP A 8 14.84 8.10 54.48
CA TRP A 8 14.36 9.19 53.64
C TRP A 8 12.82 9.17 53.58
N ASP A 9 12.21 10.30 53.93
CA ASP A 9 10.79 10.53 53.73
C ASP A 9 10.55 11.65 52.73
N GLU A 10 9.26 11.88 52.33
CA GLU A 10 8.90 12.91 51.36
C GLU A 10 9.35 14.34 51.73
N SER A 11 9.62 14.62 53.02
CA SER A 11 10.10 15.92 53.50
C SER A 11 11.57 16.17 53.21
N ASP A 12 12.35 15.12 52.92
CA ASP A 12 13.76 15.20 52.57
C ASP A 12 14.00 15.64 51.11
N VAL A 13 12.93 15.64 50.27
CA VAL A 13 13.01 16.06 48.87
C VAL A 13 13.03 17.59 48.79
N ARG A 14 14.23 18.17 48.84
CA ARG A 14 14.39 19.60 48.51
C ARG A 14 14.21 19.84 47.01
N ILE A 15 13.00 20.25 46.60
CA ILE A 15 12.73 20.76 45.25
C ILE A 15 13.49 22.10 45.14
N ARG A 16 14.62 22.13 44.44
CA ARG A 16 15.27 23.38 44.06
C ARG A 16 14.45 24.03 42.95
N PRO A 17 13.75 25.16 43.20
CA PRO A 17 13.05 25.85 42.12
C PRO A 17 14.09 26.29 41.09
N ASN A 18 13.88 25.92 39.83
CA ASN A 18 14.71 26.37 38.72
C ASN A 18 14.59 27.91 38.65
N LYS A 19 15.69 28.63 38.82
CA LYS A 19 15.76 30.12 38.82
C LYS A 19 15.31 30.76 37.49
N LYS A 20 15.16 29.99 36.44
CA LYS A 20 14.52 30.41 35.18
C LYS A 20 13.12 29.82 35.17
N GLY A 21 12.16 30.50 35.78
CA GLY A 21 10.77 30.09 35.92
C GLY A 21 10.17 29.53 34.64
N THR A 22 10.40 28.25 34.41
CA THR A 22 9.66 27.49 33.40
C THR A 22 8.27 27.29 33.98
N ARG A 23 7.30 28.08 33.52
CA ARG A 23 5.88 27.78 33.73
C ARG A 23 5.65 26.31 33.48
N PRO A 24 4.92 25.58 34.33
CA PRO A 24 4.49 24.23 34.02
C PRO A 24 3.90 24.27 32.62
N ARG A 25 4.43 23.46 31.70
CA ARG A 25 3.81 23.32 30.38
C ARG A 25 2.45 22.68 30.64
N THR A 26 1.43 23.50 30.73
CA THR A 26 0.05 23.00 30.67
C THR A 26 -0.06 22.14 29.45
N LYS A 27 -0.50 20.89 29.64
CA LYS A 27 -0.76 19.94 28.54
C LYS A 27 -2.01 20.32 27.75
N ASP A 28 -2.54 21.52 27.94
CA ASP A 28 -3.69 22.02 27.20
C ASP A 28 -3.29 22.18 25.73
N ARG A 29 -3.66 21.20 24.96
CA ARG A 29 -3.58 21.28 23.50
C ARG A 29 -4.64 22.27 23.05
N PRO A 30 -4.29 23.27 22.22
CA PRO A 30 -5.30 24.15 21.61
C PRO A 30 -6.36 23.31 20.92
N SER A 31 -7.63 23.65 21.08
CA SER A 31 -8.75 22.92 20.46
C SER A 31 -8.69 22.96 18.95
N HIS A 32 -8.09 24.02 18.38
CA HIS A 32 -8.02 24.26 16.93
C HIS A 32 -9.39 24.19 16.26
N ASP A 33 -10.41 24.83 16.84
CA ASP A 33 -11.80 24.78 16.35
C ASP A 33 -11.97 25.38 14.96
N GLU A 34 -11.07 26.26 14.53
CA GLU A 34 -11.02 26.86 13.18
C GLU A 34 -10.20 26.02 12.17
N ALA A 35 -9.78 24.82 12.53
CA ALA A 35 -8.95 24.00 11.65
C ALA A 35 -9.75 23.54 10.43
N VAL A 36 -9.13 23.67 9.26
CA VAL A 36 -9.69 23.22 7.99
C VAL A 36 -9.25 21.77 7.74
N THR A 37 -10.19 20.93 7.31
CA THR A 37 -9.88 19.55 6.95
C THR A 37 -9.34 19.46 5.54
N GLY A 38 -8.22 18.72 5.34
CA GLY A 38 -7.65 18.43 4.05
C GLY A 38 -7.22 16.96 3.92
N ARG A 39 -7.22 16.45 2.68
CA ARG A 39 -6.69 15.12 2.34
C ARG A 39 -5.24 15.26 1.92
N ILE A 40 -4.33 14.50 2.50
CA ILE A 40 -2.92 14.44 2.10
C ILE A 40 -2.79 13.73 0.75
N ILE A 41 -2.19 14.40 -0.22
CA ILE A 41 -1.93 13.86 -1.56
C ILE A 41 -0.46 13.53 -1.79
N THR A 42 0.48 14.25 -1.16
CA THR A 42 1.91 13.92 -1.20
C THR A 42 2.58 14.20 0.13
N VAL A 43 3.63 13.43 0.39
CA VAL A 43 4.55 13.65 1.52
C VAL A 43 5.95 13.77 0.96
N ASP A 44 6.60 14.93 1.10
CA ASP A 44 7.96 15.15 0.61
C ASP A 44 8.79 15.89 1.66
N ARG A 45 9.86 15.25 2.15
CA ARG A 45 10.90 15.82 3.04
C ARG A 45 10.35 16.75 4.16
N GLY A 46 9.26 16.32 4.80
CA GLY A 46 8.64 17.08 5.90
C GLY A 46 7.67 18.17 5.45
N ARG A 47 7.39 18.26 4.15
CA ARG A 47 6.30 19.03 3.56
C ARG A 47 5.17 18.09 3.18
N TYR A 48 3.96 18.53 3.39
CA TYR A 48 2.74 17.78 3.17
C TYR A 48 1.84 18.59 2.26
N THR A 49 1.52 18.07 1.09
CA THR A 49 0.54 18.72 0.23
C THR A 49 -0.83 18.12 0.54
N ALA A 50 -1.78 18.96 0.87
CA ALA A 50 -3.17 18.57 1.13
C ALA A 50 -4.12 19.25 0.15
N VAL A 51 -5.21 18.55 -0.19
CA VAL A 51 -6.35 19.14 -0.90
C VAL A 51 -7.42 19.47 0.13
N VAL A 52 -7.90 20.70 0.09
CA VAL A 52 -8.98 21.24 0.93
C VAL A 52 -10.15 21.62 0.05
N GLY A 53 -11.38 21.42 0.56
CA GLY A 53 -12.60 21.70 -0.19
C GLY A 53 -12.83 20.76 -1.36
N GLU A 54 -12.39 19.51 -1.24
CA GLU A 54 -12.53 18.48 -2.27
C GLU A 54 -13.97 18.37 -2.77
N GLY A 55 -14.14 18.41 -4.10
CA GLY A 55 -15.45 18.33 -4.75
C GLY A 55 -16.31 19.59 -4.65
N THR A 56 -15.77 20.68 -4.13
CA THR A 56 -16.46 21.98 -4.07
C THR A 56 -15.82 23.00 -5.01
N GLY A 57 -16.51 24.11 -5.28
CA GLY A 57 -15.93 25.23 -6.04
C GLY A 57 -14.75 25.94 -5.36
N HIS A 58 -14.42 25.56 -4.13
CA HIS A 58 -13.32 26.13 -3.33
C HIS A 58 -12.16 25.15 -3.15
N GLU A 59 -12.10 24.12 -3.98
CA GLU A 59 -11.02 23.15 -3.92
C GLU A 59 -9.66 23.79 -4.22
N ARG A 60 -8.70 23.55 -3.34
CA ARG A 60 -7.34 24.09 -3.47
C ARG A 60 -6.30 23.18 -2.83
N LYS A 61 -5.07 23.30 -3.31
CA LYS A 61 -3.92 22.59 -2.74
C LYS A 61 -3.22 23.49 -1.71
N ILE A 62 -2.89 22.93 -0.56
CA ILE A 62 -2.23 23.61 0.54
C ILE A 62 -0.96 22.86 0.87
N ILE A 63 0.15 23.59 1.03
CA ILE A 63 1.40 23.03 1.53
C ILE A 63 1.43 23.26 3.05
N ALA A 64 1.67 22.21 3.80
CA ALA A 64 1.71 22.26 5.26
C ALA A 64 3.03 21.73 5.82
N ALA A 65 3.43 22.27 6.96
CA ALA A 65 4.47 21.70 7.80
C ALA A 65 3.83 21.02 9.02
N ARG A 66 4.46 19.98 9.49
CA ARG A 66 3.98 19.18 10.61
C ARG A 66 4.16 19.89 11.95
N ALA A 67 3.16 19.88 12.80
CA ALA A 67 3.26 20.35 14.17
C ALA A 67 4.13 19.39 15.01
N ARG A 68 4.82 19.94 16.01
CA ARG A 68 5.74 19.16 16.86
C ARG A 68 5.04 18.03 17.63
N GLU A 69 3.77 18.21 17.95
CA GLU A 69 2.94 17.25 18.67
C GLU A 69 2.74 15.94 17.91
N LEU A 70 2.85 15.97 16.58
CA LEU A 70 2.63 14.81 15.70
C LEU A 70 3.88 13.96 15.43
N ARG A 71 5.00 14.20 16.12
CA ARG A 71 6.31 13.59 15.82
C ARG A 71 6.34 12.06 15.75
N ARG A 72 5.43 11.38 16.44
CA ARG A 72 5.42 9.90 16.55
C ARG A 72 4.47 9.22 15.56
N ASN A 73 3.49 9.95 15.02
CA ASN A 73 2.51 9.36 14.13
C ASN A 73 2.86 9.69 12.67
N PRO A 74 3.22 8.73 11.83
CA PRO A 74 3.52 8.99 10.43
C PRO A 74 2.26 9.50 9.70
N VAL A 75 2.44 10.58 8.94
CA VAL A 75 1.42 11.10 8.02
C VAL A 75 1.71 10.50 6.64
N VAL A 76 0.69 9.95 6.01
CA VAL A 76 0.80 9.27 4.72
C VAL A 76 -0.23 9.80 3.70
N ALA A 77 -0.07 9.46 2.44
CA ALA A 77 -1.06 9.79 1.42
C ALA A 77 -2.43 9.18 1.79
N GLY A 78 -3.50 9.91 1.55
CA GLY A 78 -4.85 9.52 1.91
C GLY A 78 -5.29 9.96 3.32
N ASP A 79 -4.38 10.38 4.21
CA ASP A 79 -4.76 10.88 5.52
C ASP A 79 -5.67 12.12 5.42
N PHE A 80 -6.72 12.15 6.21
CA PHE A 80 -7.42 13.39 6.52
C PHE A 80 -6.74 14.07 7.71
N VAL A 81 -6.48 15.36 7.55
CA VAL A 81 -5.73 16.15 8.52
C VAL A 81 -6.41 17.47 8.82
N SER A 82 -6.18 17.97 10.03
CA SER A 82 -6.59 19.31 10.43
C SER A 82 -5.44 20.28 10.19
N LEU A 83 -5.72 21.35 9.45
CA LEU A 83 -4.78 22.38 9.02
C LEU A 83 -5.16 23.73 9.64
N VAL A 84 -4.19 24.48 10.14
CA VAL A 84 -4.35 25.82 10.70
C VAL A 84 -3.30 26.76 10.14
N GLY A 85 -3.49 28.08 10.36
CA GLY A 85 -2.61 29.11 9.82
C GLY A 85 -3.03 29.53 8.43
N ASP A 86 -2.07 29.78 7.55
CA ASP A 86 -2.39 30.17 6.19
C ASP A 86 -2.84 28.97 5.36
N VAL A 87 -4.14 28.87 5.15
CA VAL A 87 -4.83 27.82 4.41
C VAL A 87 -5.40 28.35 3.07
N THR A 88 -4.88 29.45 2.56
CA THR A 88 -5.31 30.03 1.28
C THR A 88 -4.85 29.19 0.10
N GLY A 89 -3.66 28.61 0.16
CA GLY A 89 -3.04 27.88 -0.94
C GLY A 89 -2.29 28.78 -1.93
N GLU A 90 -2.11 30.06 -1.59
CA GLU A 90 -1.29 30.98 -2.38
C GLU A 90 0.17 30.54 -2.44
N PRO A 91 0.93 30.98 -3.47
CA PRO A 91 2.37 30.70 -3.53
C PRO A 91 3.11 31.14 -2.26
N ASP A 92 4.08 30.35 -1.83
CA ASP A 92 4.93 30.61 -0.65
C ASP A 92 4.20 30.59 0.70
N THR A 93 2.90 30.24 0.75
CA THR A 93 2.18 30.04 2.00
C THR A 93 2.48 28.68 2.62
N LEU A 94 2.41 28.60 3.95
CA LEU A 94 2.68 27.39 4.69
C LEU A 94 1.71 27.22 5.85
N ALA A 95 0.79 26.28 5.68
CA ALA A 95 -0.11 25.87 6.75
C ALA A 95 0.61 24.97 7.78
N ARG A 96 -0.06 24.76 8.92
CA ARG A 96 0.41 23.86 9.98
C ARG A 96 -0.55 22.71 10.13
N LEU A 97 -0.06 21.48 9.95
CA LEU A 97 -0.77 20.24 10.20
C LEU A 97 -0.73 19.92 11.69
N VAL A 98 -1.88 19.98 12.36
CA VAL A 98 -2.01 19.89 13.82
C VAL A 98 -2.63 18.59 14.31
N ARG A 99 -3.42 17.90 13.47
CA ARG A 99 -4.06 16.62 13.82
C ARG A 99 -4.17 15.73 12.61
N ILE A 100 -4.01 14.42 12.80
CA ILE A 100 -4.43 13.39 11.86
C ILE A 100 -5.80 12.90 12.35
N GLN A 101 -6.79 12.87 11.47
CA GLN A 101 -8.13 12.35 11.78
C GLN A 101 -8.11 10.82 11.84
N ASP A 102 -9.16 10.23 12.40
CA ASP A 102 -9.29 8.78 12.50
C ASP A 102 -9.29 8.15 11.10
N ARG A 103 -8.49 7.12 10.96
CA ARG A 103 -8.32 6.38 9.70
C ARG A 103 -9.38 5.29 9.62
N LYS A 104 -10.09 5.19 8.50
CA LYS A 104 -11.00 4.08 8.21
C LYS A 104 -10.20 2.80 7.90
N THR A 105 -9.18 2.94 7.06
CA THR A 105 -8.29 1.86 6.65
C THR A 105 -6.85 2.34 6.69
N LEU A 106 -5.91 1.42 6.89
CA LEU A 106 -4.48 1.72 6.91
C LEU A 106 -3.69 0.58 6.29
N LEU A 107 -3.22 0.79 5.07
CA LEU A 107 -2.30 -0.14 4.43
C LEU A 107 -0.92 0.00 5.05
N ARG A 108 -0.39 -1.10 5.56
CA ARG A 108 0.92 -1.18 6.23
C ARG A 108 1.81 -2.15 5.49
N ARG A 109 3.10 -2.04 5.71
CA ARG A 109 4.08 -3.04 5.30
C ARG A 109 5.24 -3.09 6.28
N SER A 110 5.88 -4.21 6.40
CA SER A 110 7.27 -4.31 6.87
C SER A 110 8.24 -4.19 5.69
N ALA A 111 9.52 -3.97 5.94
CA ALA A 111 10.52 -3.90 4.87
C ALA A 111 10.68 -5.27 4.22
N ASP A 112 10.71 -6.31 5.04
CA ASP A 112 10.71 -7.72 4.69
C ASP A 112 9.95 -8.51 5.77
N ASP A 113 9.93 -9.83 5.68
CA ASP A 113 9.21 -10.69 6.63
C ASP A 113 9.94 -10.85 7.98
N THR A 114 11.16 -10.35 8.10
CA THR A 114 11.97 -10.37 9.33
C THR A 114 12.00 -9.05 10.07
N ASP A 115 11.65 -7.94 9.40
CA ASP A 115 11.62 -6.60 10.02
C ASP A 115 10.29 -6.38 10.77
N PRO A 116 10.30 -6.35 12.10
CA PRO A 116 9.09 -6.13 12.89
C PRO A 116 8.56 -4.69 12.80
N ILE A 117 9.29 -3.78 12.12
CA ILE A 117 8.91 -2.37 12.06
C ILE A 117 7.83 -2.17 11.01
N GLU A 118 6.62 -1.93 11.48
CA GLU A 118 5.51 -1.53 10.63
C GLU A 118 5.70 -0.12 10.08
N ARG A 119 5.42 0.03 8.80
CA ARG A 119 5.40 1.33 8.12
C ARG A 119 4.04 1.55 7.48
N ALA A 120 3.37 2.60 7.89
CA ALA A 120 2.17 3.06 7.21
C ALA A 120 2.54 3.48 5.77
N VAL A 121 1.75 3.06 4.80
CA VAL A 121 1.96 3.33 3.37
C VAL A 121 0.89 4.26 2.84
N VAL A 122 -0.38 3.90 3.04
CA VAL A 122 -1.55 4.66 2.57
C VAL A 122 -2.65 4.54 3.62
N ALA A 123 -3.36 5.64 3.86
CA ALA A 123 -4.53 5.68 4.73
C ALA A 123 -5.82 5.92 3.93
N ASN A 124 -6.94 5.47 4.50
CA ASN A 124 -8.28 5.71 3.97
C ASN A 124 -8.46 5.25 2.50
N ALA A 125 -7.79 4.17 2.13
CA ALA A 125 -8.02 3.52 0.84
C ALA A 125 -9.24 2.61 0.93
N ASP A 126 -10.08 2.64 -0.11
CA ASP A 126 -11.25 1.77 -0.25
C ASP A 126 -10.86 0.50 -1.03
N GLN A 127 -9.90 0.62 -1.96
CA GLN A 127 -9.57 -0.44 -2.90
C GLN A 127 -8.06 -0.56 -3.13
N LEU A 128 -7.59 -1.79 -3.36
CA LEU A 128 -6.22 -2.13 -3.76
C LEU A 128 -6.22 -2.81 -5.13
N VAL A 129 -5.71 -2.15 -6.16
CA VAL A 129 -5.48 -2.75 -7.47
C VAL A 129 -4.09 -3.37 -7.51
N ILE A 130 -4.05 -4.69 -7.60
CA ILE A 130 -2.84 -5.49 -7.75
C ILE A 130 -2.56 -5.63 -9.24
N VAL A 131 -1.50 -4.99 -9.74
CA VAL A 131 -1.14 -4.98 -11.16
C VAL A 131 -0.03 -5.97 -11.41
N VAL A 132 -0.29 -6.94 -12.27
CA VAL A 132 0.69 -7.94 -12.73
C VAL A 132 0.67 -8.02 -14.25
N ALA A 133 1.79 -8.42 -14.84
CA ALA A 133 1.82 -8.75 -16.27
C ALA A 133 1.62 -10.25 -16.45
N ALA A 134 0.93 -10.68 -17.51
CA ALA A 134 0.82 -12.10 -17.88
C ALA A 134 2.19 -12.67 -18.28
N ALA A 135 3.07 -11.81 -18.84
CA ALA A 135 4.47 -12.10 -19.12
C ALA A 135 5.31 -10.81 -19.12
N ASN A 136 6.64 -10.93 -19.00
CA ASN A 136 7.60 -9.84 -19.11
C ASN A 136 7.30 -8.60 -18.24
N PRO A 137 7.40 -8.71 -16.91
CA PRO A 137 7.97 -9.82 -16.12
C PRO A 137 6.97 -10.96 -15.90
N GLU A 138 7.48 -12.18 -15.68
CA GLU A 138 6.62 -13.29 -15.26
C GLU A 138 5.87 -12.96 -13.96
N PRO A 139 4.57 -13.30 -13.88
CA PRO A 139 3.76 -13.02 -12.69
C PRO A 139 4.25 -13.87 -11.51
N ARG A 140 4.40 -13.22 -10.35
CA ARG A 140 4.79 -13.88 -9.11
C ARG A 140 3.56 -14.08 -8.23
N THR A 141 3.10 -15.32 -8.08
CA THR A 141 1.94 -15.64 -7.22
C THR A 141 2.17 -15.17 -5.78
N GLY A 142 3.38 -15.35 -5.23
CA GLY A 142 3.72 -14.86 -3.89
C GLY A 142 3.55 -13.35 -3.70
N PHE A 143 3.72 -12.53 -4.74
CA PHE A 143 3.42 -11.10 -4.68
C PHE A 143 1.92 -10.83 -4.62
N ILE A 144 1.13 -11.55 -5.42
CA ILE A 144 -0.33 -11.42 -5.42
C ILE A 144 -0.88 -11.85 -4.04
N ASP A 145 -0.44 -12.99 -3.52
CA ASP A 145 -0.88 -13.52 -2.23
C ASP A 145 -0.57 -12.54 -1.09
N ARG A 146 0.63 -11.98 -1.05
CA ARG A 146 1.02 -10.96 -0.06
C ARG A 146 0.16 -9.70 -0.16
N ALA A 147 -0.13 -9.25 -1.37
CA ALA A 147 -0.97 -8.08 -1.59
C ALA A 147 -2.42 -8.33 -1.18
N LEU A 148 -2.96 -9.54 -1.44
CA LEU A 148 -4.29 -9.94 -1.00
C LEU A 148 -4.38 -9.98 0.54
N VAL A 149 -3.41 -10.62 1.21
CA VAL A 149 -3.37 -10.64 2.67
C VAL A 149 -3.31 -9.23 3.24
N ALA A 150 -2.46 -8.37 2.69
CA ALA A 150 -2.37 -6.98 3.15
C ALA A 150 -3.66 -6.17 2.92
N ALA A 151 -4.38 -6.43 1.82
CA ALA A 151 -5.67 -5.82 1.56
C ALA A 151 -6.72 -6.27 2.58
N TYR A 152 -6.86 -7.57 2.79
CA TYR A 152 -7.81 -8.13 3.75
C TYR A 152 -7.50 -7.70 5.19
N ASP A 153 -6.21 -7.73 5.60
CA ASP A 153 -5.78 -7.25 6.92
C ASP A 153 -6.12 -5.77 7.15
N ALA A 154 -6.00 -4.95 6.12
CA ALA A 154 -6.32 -3.53 6.18
C ALA A 154 -7.82 -3.22 5.99
N GLY A 155 -8.67 -4.19 5.68
CA GLY A 155 -10.08 -3.99 5.34
C GLY A 155 -10.28 -3.24 4.02
N ILE A 156 -9.41 -3.48 3.04
CA ILE A 156 -9.40 -2.85 1.70
C ILE A 156 -9.83 -3.88 0.66
N GLU A 157 -10.73 -3.50 -0.25
CA GLU A 157 -11.21 -4.37 -1.32
C GLU A 157 -10.11 -4.66 -2.36
N PRO A 158 -9.71 -5.92 -2.61
CA PRO A 158 -8.74 -6.23 -3.65
C PRO A 158 -9.37 -6.25 -5.05
N LEU A 159 -8.58 -5.88 -6.08
CA LEU A 159 -8.86 -6.05 -7.49
C LEU A 159 -7.58 -6.49 -8.20
N LEU A 160 -7.64 -7.50 -9.06
CA LEU A 160 -6.49 -7.95 -9.84
C LEU A 160 -6.58 -7.39 -11.27
N LEU A 161 -5.55 -6.66 -11.69
CA LEU A 161 -5.38 -6.21 -13.07
C LEU A 161 -4.22 -7.00 -13.71
N VAL A 162 -4.55 -7.84 -14.68
CA VAL A 162 -3.56 -8.60 -15.45
C VAL A 162 -3.34 -7.90 -16.78
N THR A 163 -2.15 -7.38 -17.00
CA THR A 163 -1.75 -6.69 -18.22
C THR A 163 -1.00 -7.62 -19.16
N LYS A 164 -0.78 -7.18 -20.42
CA LYS A 164 -0.02 -7.92 -21.43
C LYS A 164 -0.58 -9.32 -21.72
N ALA A 165 -1.89 -9.48 -21.66
CA ALA A 165 -2.56 -10.73 -21.97
C ALA A 165 -2.54 -11.06 -23.49
N ASP A 166 -2.05 -10.17 -24.32
CA ASP A 166 -1.67 -10.38 -25.73
C ASP A 166 -0.36 -11.17 -25.87
N VAL A 167 0.53 -11.12 -24.86
CA VAL A 167 1.82 -11.81 -24.88
C VAL A 167 1.70 -13.26 -24.39
N LYS A 168 0.88 -13.49 -23.35
CA LYS A 168 0.63 -14.81 -22.77
C LYS A 168 -0.78 -14.87 -22.21
N ASP A 169 -1.47 -15.99 -22.43
CA ASP A 169 -2.78 -16.25 -21.84
C ASP A 169 -2.66 -16.31 -20.30
N PRO A 170 -3.39 -15.49 -19.53
CA PRO A 170 -3.34 -15.50 -18.08
C PRO A 170 -4.13 -16.64 -17.42
N ALA A 171 -4.76 -17.55 -18.17
CA ALA A 171 -5.64 -18.59 -17.65
C ALA A 171 -4.96 -19.45 -16.58
N GLU A 172 -3.70 -19.84 -16.78
CA GLU A 172 -2.90 -20.60 -15.80
C GLU A 172 -2.70 -19.82 -14.49
N LEU A 173 -2.38 -18.53 -14.57
CA LEU A 173 -2.27 -17.66 -13.41
C LEU A 173 -3.61 -17.53 -12.67
N LEU A 174 -4.68 -17.28 -13.42
CA LEU A 174 -6.02 -17.04 -12.85
C LEU A 174 -6.62 -18.28 -12.24
N SER A 175 -6.25 -19.48 -12.70
CA SER A 175 -6.71 -20.74 -12.10
C SER A 175 -6.35 -20.87 -10.63
N ASN A 176 -5.28 -20.23 -10.17
CA ASN A 176 -4.89 -20.21 -8.75
C ASN A 176 -5.85 -19.38 -7.87
N TYR A 177 -6.66 -18.49 -8.48
CA TYR A 177 -7.48 -17.51 -7.76
C TYR A 177 -8.98 -17.65 -8.05
N GLN A 178 -9.39 -18.61 -8.84
CA GLN A 178 -10.79 -18.78 -9.31
C GLN A 178 -11.82 -19.00 -8.17
N HIS A 179 -11.36 -19.41 -6.99
CA HIS A 179 -12.19 -19.64 -5.81
C HIS A 179 -12.26 -18.42 -4.86
N LEU A 180 -11.56 -17.34 -5.20
CA LEU A 180 -11.59 -16.11 -4.43
C LEU A 180 -12.55 -15.12 -5.09
N ASP A 181 -13.37 -14.50 -4.26
CA ASP A 181 -14.37 -13.52 -4.71
C ASP A 181 -13.76 -12.11 -4.74
N PHE A 182 -13.06 -11.81 -5.83
CA PHE A 182 -12.62 -10.45 -6.13
C PHE A 182 -12.59 -10.19 -7.64
N PRO A 183 -12.77 -8.94 -8.09
CA PRO A 183 -12.79 -8.61 -9.50
C PRO A 183 -11.43 -8.85 -10.18
N VAL A 184 -11.46 -9.35 -11.40
CA VAL A 184 -10.29 -9.51 -12.26
C VAL A 184 -10.53 -8.75 -13.56
N ILE A 185 -9.59 -7.88 -13.92
CA ILE A 185 -9.58 -7.19 -15.22
C ILE A 185 -8.38 -7.67 -16.00
N ILE A 186 -8.63 -8.06 -17.26
CA ILE A 186 -7.60 -8.51 -18.18
C ILE A 186 -7.40 -7.43 -19.25
N SER A 187 -6.17 -6.95 -19.41
CA SER A 187 -5.80 -5.93 -20.38
C SER A 187 -4.80 -6.48 -21.39
N LYS A 188 -5.11 -6.25 -22.65
CA LYS A 188 -4.24 -6.53 -23.79
C LYS A 188 -3.58 -5.24 -24.24
N THR A 189 -2.44 -5.33 -24.89
CA THR A 189 -1.90 -4.19 -25.62
C THR A 189 -2.67 -4.08 -26.94
N ALA A 190 -3.17 -2.90 -27.31
CA ALA A 190 -3.85 -2.74 -28.59
C ALA A 190 -2.91 -3.06 -29.75
N ASP A 191 -3.37 -3.83 -30.74
CA ASP A 191 -2.58 -4.25 -31.89
C ASP A 191 -1.98 -3.04 -32.62
N SER A 192 -0.66 -2.96 -32.68
CA SER A 192 0.07 -1.91 -33.38
C SER A 192 -0.17 -1.90 -34.90
N ALA A 193 -0.67 -2.99 -35.46
CA ALA A 193 -0.96 -3.13 -36.89
C ALA A 193 -2.20 -2.32 -37.34
N ALA A 194 -3.14 -2.04 -36.42
CA ALA A 194 -4.39 -1.33 -36.77
C ALA A 194 -4.29 0.20 -36.64
N SER A 195 -3.26 0.76 -35.98
CA SER A 195 -3.23 2.19 -35.63
C SER A 195 -2.18 3.04 -36.35
N GLY A 196 -1.26 2.47 -37.16
CA GLY A 196 -0.28 3.24 -37.94
C GLY A 196 0.64 4.17 -37.14
N ILE A 197 0.71 4.00 -35.82
CA ILE A 197 1.42 4.90 -34.91
C ILE A 197 2.82 4.37 -34.64
N ASP A 198 3.81 5.26 -34.77
CA ASP A 198 5.23 4.94 -34.59
C ASP A 198 5.52 4.55 -33.12
N ALA A 199 6.11 3.39 -32.93
CA ALA A 199 6.31 2.73 -31.63
C ALA A 199 7.26 3.48 -30.67
N ARG A 200 7.81 4.62 -31.09
CA ARG A 200 8.91 5.34 -30.42
C ARG A 200 8.51 6.66 -29.76
N SER A 201 7.27 7.12 -29.92
CA SER A 201 6.77 8.33 -29.26
C SER A 201 6.05 7.98 -27.95
N ASP A 202 6.18 8.81 -26.93
CA ASP A 202 5.45 8.69 -25.65
C ASP A 202 3.92 8.67 -25.87
N ASP A 203 3.41 9.38 -26.87
CA ASP A 203 2.02 9.35 -27.32
C ASP A 203 1.59 7.97 -27.84
N GLY A 204 2.52 7.20 -28.42
CA GLY A 204 2.26 5.86 -28.92
C GLY A 204 1.96 4.81 -27.83
N LEU A 205 2.44 4.99 -26.59
CA LEU A 205 2.21 4.05 -25.50
C LEU A 205 0.78 4.16 -24.94
N SER A 206 0.24 5.37 -24.84
CA SER A 206 -1.15 5.61 -24.43
C SER A 206 -2.15 5.11 -25.48
N ALA A 207 -1.80 5.17 -26.77
CA ALA A 207 -2.61 4.68 -27.87
C ALA A 207 -2.67 3.15 -27.94
N ARG A 208 -1.78 2.44 -27.25
CA ARG A 208 -1.72 0.96 -27.22
C ARG A 208 -2.47 0.33 -26.04
N LEU A 209 -3.05 1.14 -25.17
CA LEU A 209 -3.85 0.63 -24.06
C LEU A 209 -5.18 0.09 -24.56
N ASP A 210 -5.56 -1.04 -23.99
CA ASP A 210 -6.88 -1.62 -24.11
C ASP A 210 -7.92 -0.67 -23.51
N LYS A 211 -8.69 -0.01 -24.37
CA LYS A 211 -9.70 0.96 -23.97
C LYS A 211 -10.81 0.33 -23.12
N ASP A 212 -11.11 -0.94 -23.38
CA ASP A 212 -12.15 -1.67 -22.63
C ASP A 212 -11.66 -1.94 -21.21
N ALA A 213 -10.41 -2.37 -21.03
CA ALA A 213 -9.82 -2.57 -19.71
C ALA A 213 -9.70 -1.26 -18.92
N VAL A 214 -9.34 -0.14 -19.59
CA VAL A 214 -9.33 1.19 -18.96
C VAL A 214 -10.74 1.59 -18.52
N SER A 215 -11.75 1.38 -19.37
CA SER A 215 -13.15 1.69 -19.05
C SER A 215 -13.68 0.83 -17.90
N GLN A 216 -13.40 -0.47 -17.91
CA GLN A 216 -13.75 -1.38 -16.82
C GLN A 216 -13.11 -0.96 -15.51
N LEU A 217 -11.79 -0.72 -15.51
CA LEU A 217 -11.09 -0.28 -14.31
C LEU A 217 -11.65 1.04 -13.79
N ARG A 218 -11.93 1.99 -14.68
CA ARG A 218 -12.52 3.28 -14.33
C ARG A 218 -13.82 3.13 -13.54
N ALA A 219 -14.71 2.24 -13.96
CA ALA A 219 -15.98 2.00 -13.28
C ALA A 219 -15.78 1.53 -11.81
N TYR A 220 -14.69 0.82 -11.53
CA TYR A 220 -14.33 0.45 -10.16
C TYR A 220 -13.74 1.60 -9.33
N LEU A 221 -13.23 2.66 -9.98
CA LEU A 221 -12.58 3.78 -9.31
C LEU A 221 -13.54 4.88 -8.88
N ASP A 222 -14.75 4.91 -9.40
CA ASP A 222 -15.72 5.98 -9.16
C ASP A 222 -16.07 6.10 -7.68
N GLY A 223 -15.80 7.30 -7.10
CA GLY A 223 -16.02 7.59 -5.69
C GLY A 223 -15.08 6.88 -4.72
N LYS A 224 -14.06 6.17 -5.19
CA LYS A 224 -13.16 5.38 -4.37
C LYS A 224 -11.73 5.92 -4.35
N VAL A 225 -11.07 5.74 -3.22
CA VAL A 225 -9.62 5.91 -3.07
C VAL A 225 -8.95 4.58 -3.34
N THR A 226 -8.26 4.48 -4.45
CA THR A 226 -7.66 3.24 -4.94
C THR A 226 -6.14 3.28 -4.87
N VAL A 227 -5.55 2.32 -4.19
CA VAL A 227 -4.08 2.11 -4.21
C VAL A 227 -3.71 1.26 -5.41
N MET A 228 -2.69 1.66 -6.16
CA MET A 228 -2.14 0.82 -7.22
C MET A 228 -0.79 0.24 -6.82
N LEU A 229 -0.72 -1.08 -6.77
CA LEU A 229 0.45 -1.86 -6.39
C LEU A 229 0.90 -2.75 -7.55
N GLY A 230 2.19 -2.80 -7.82
CA GLY A 230 2.73 -3.66 -8.88
C GLY A 230 4.22 -3.42 -9.10
N HIS A 231 4.91 -4.45 -9.59
CA HIS A 231 6.32 -4.40 -9.91
C HIS A 231 6.64 -3.41 -11.05
N SER A 232 7.93 -3.11 -11.21
CA SER A 232 8.38 -2.32 -12.36
C SER A 232 8.12 -3.08 -13.66
N GLY A 233 7.65 -2.37 -14.69
CA GLY A 233 7.44 -2.95 -16.02
C GLY A 233 6.12 -3.70 -16.23
N VAL A 234 5.24 -3.79 -15.22
CA VAL A 234 3.92 -4.43 -15.37
C VAL A 234 2.86 -3.53 -16.03
N GLY A 235 3.19 -2.32 -16.46
CA GLY A 235 2.22 -1.41 -17.10
C GLY A 235 1.45 -0.48 -16.13
N LYS A 236 1.78 -0.50 -14.83
CA LYS A 236 1.11 0.32 -13.82
C LYS A 236 1.09 1.82 -14.16
N SER A 237 2.26 2.42 -14.48
CA SER A 237 2.36 3.86 -14.81
C SER A 237 1.57 4.21 -16.07
N THR A 238 1.52 3.34 -17.06
CA THR A 238 0.74 3.51 -18.29
C THR A 238 -0.75 3.59 -17.97
N MET A 239 -1.24 2.68 -17.12
CA MET A 239 -2.64 2.68 -16.69
C MET A 239 -2.98 3.91 -15.84
N VAL A 240 -2.09 4.30 -14.90
CA VAL A 240 -2.27 5.52 -14.10
C VAL A 240 -2.35 6.76 -14.98
N ASN A 241 -1.45 6.89 -15.97
CA ASN A 241 -1.47 8.03 -16.89
C ASN A 241 -2.77 8.10 -17.68
N ALA A 242 -3.27 6.97 -18.19
CA ALA A 242 -4.53 6.90 -18.93
C ALA A 242 -5.74 7.33 -18.08
N LEU A 243 -5.75 7.01 -16.80
CA LEU A 243 -6.87 7.29 -15.89
C LEU A 243 -6.81 8.70 -15.29
N THR A 244 -5.62 9.30 -15.18
CA THR A 244 -5.42 10.56 -14.45
C THR A 244 -4.93 11.71 -15.33
N GLY A 245 -4.56 11.44 -16.59
CA GLY A 245 -3.91 12.42 -17.46
C GLY A 245 -2.52 12.87 -16.98
N ALA A 246 -1.92 12.18 -16.02
CA ALA A 246 -0.61 12.51 -15.51
C ALA A 246 0.48 12.03 -16.47
N GLU A 247 1.49 12.86 -16.70
CA GLU A 247 2.69 12.49 -17.47
C GLU A 247 3.73 11.82 -16.56
N ARG A 248 3.52 10.56 -16.22
CA ARG A 248 4.53 9.79 -15.48
C ARG A 248 5.43 9.04 -16.45
N ALA A 249 6.73 8.99 -16.14
CA ALA A 249 7.68 8.25 -16.95
C ALA A 249 7.27 6.76 -17.06
N THR A 250 6.91 6.35 -18.26
CA THR A 250 6.58 4.99 -18.64
C THR A 250 7.78 4.36 -19.33
N GLY A 251 8.55 3.55 -18.62
CA GLY A 251 9.67 2.86 -19.24
C GLY A 251 11.04 3.31 -18.76
N GLY A 252 12.00 2.40 -18.95
CA GLY A 252 13.34 2.37 -18.37
C GLY A 252 14.10 3.68 -18.37
N VAL A 253 15.05 3.73 -17.43
CA VAL A 253 16.03 4.79 -17.17
C VAL A 253 16.32 5.60 -18.42
N ASN A 254 15.87 6.86 -18.48
CA ASN A 254 16.31 7.81 -19.50
C ASN A 254 17.80 8.10 -19.30
N ALA A 255 18.62 7.42 -20.07
CA ALA A 255 20.09 7.52 -20.08
C ALA A 255 20.63 8.82 -20.66
N VAL A 256 19.77 9.81 -21.01
CA VAL A 256 20.21 10.98 -21.83
C VAL A 256 20.26 12.30 -21.05
N THR A 257 19.67 12.43 -19.89
CA THR A 257 19.83 13.66 -19.09
C THR A 257 20.30 13.34 -17.69
N GLY A 258 21.61 13.34 -17.48
CA GLY A 258 22.32 13.16 -16.22
C GLY A 258 22.03 14.20 -15.12
N ARG A 259 20.81 14.71 -15.03
CA ARG A 259 20.29 15.48 -13.90
C ARG A 259 19.27 14.61 -13.18
N GLY A 260 19.69 14.06 -12.04
CA GLY A 260 18.85 13.34 -11.12
C GLY A 260 17.63 14.16 -10.70
N ARG A 261 16.52 13.98 -11.40
CA ARG A 261 15.21 14.24 -10.85
C ARG A 261 15.02 13.13 -9.84
N HIS A 262 15.15 13.47 -8.56
CA HIS A 262 14.84 12.58 -7.45
C HIS A 262 13.41 12.08 -7.67
N THR A 263 13.28 10.84 -8.13
CA THR A 263 12.01 10.13 -8.10
C THR A 263 11.66 9.99 -6.63
N SER A 264 10.68 10.80 -6.20
CA SER A 264 10.14 10.72 -4.84
C SER A 264 9.72 9.28 -4.62
N SER A 265 10.32 8.63 -3.63
CA SER A 265 9.94 7.28 -3.18
C SER A 265 8.62 7.30 -2.38
N SER A 266 7.95 8.45 -2.36
CA SER A 266 6.73 8.70 -1.61
C SER A 266 5.49 8.40 -2.46
N ALA A 267 4.45 7.87 -1.84
CA ALA A 267 3.14 7.67 -2.46
C ALA A 267 2.57 9.01 -2.94
N LEU A 268 1.97 9.00 -4.13
CA LEU A 268 1.36 10.17 -4.75
C LEU A 268 -0.11 9.88 -5.06
N ALA A 269 -1.02 10.68 -4.51
CA ALA A 269 -2.43 10.63 -4.86
C ALA A 269 -2.72 11.54 -6.06
N LEU A 270 -3.39 10.98 -7.05
CA LEU A 270 -3.80 11.62 -8.29
C LEU A 270 -5.31 11.51 -8.43
N LYS A 271 -5.97 12.58 -8.89
CA LYS A 271 -7.39 12.51 -9.22
C LYS A 271 -7.61 11.68 -10.48
N VAL A 272 -8.69 10.91 -10.50
CA VAL A 272 -9.18 10.26 -11.70
C VAL A 272 -9.90 11.31 -12.56
N ASN A 273 -9.53 11.42 -13.83
CA ASN A 273 -10.15 12.37 -14.76
C ASN A 273 -11.61 12.02 -15.01
N ASP A 274 -12.45 13.04 -15.12
CA ASP A 274 -13.89 12.94 -15.42
C ASP A 274 -14.63 11.93 -14.50
N ALA A 275 -14.17 11.74 -13.28
CA ALA A 275 -14.78 10.88 -12.27
C ALA A 275 -15.43 11.71 -11.16
N PRO A 276 -16.38 11.14 -10.40
CA PRO A 276 -16.97 11.80 -9.24
C PRO A 276 -15.94 12.29 -8.23
N ALA A 277 -16.28 13.29 -7.42
CA ALA A 277 -15.44 13.71 -6.31
C ALA A 277 -15.16 12.52 -5.38
N GLY A 278 -13.94 12.44 -4.86
CA GLY A 278 -13.51 11.29 -4.04
C GLY A 278 -12.80 10.20 -4.82
N SER A 279 -12.75 10.27 -6.15
CA SER A 279 -12.07 9.29 -7.01
C SER A 279 -10.58 9.61 -7.09
N TRP A 280 -9.77 8.82 -6.40
CA TRP A 280 -8.32 8.99 -6.33
C TRP A 280 -7.57 7.72 -6.64
N ILE A 281 -6.47 7.84 -7.34
CA ILE A 281 -5.45 6.79 -7.45
C ILE A 281 -4.26 7.20 -6.60
N ILE A 282 -3.85 6.34 -5.67
CA ILE A 282 -2.62 6.48 -4.91
C ILE A 282 -1.60 5.52 -5.51
N ASP A 283 -0.67 6.07 -6.28
CA ASP A 283 0.44 5.30 -6.81
C ASP A 283 1.56 5.21 -5.78
N THR A 284 2.03 3.98 -5.56
CA THR A 284 3.06 3.65 -4.59
C THR A 284 4.35 3.24 -5.31
N PRO A 285 5.19 4.19 -5.76
CA PRO A 285 6.42 3.87 -6.46
C PRO A 285 7.39 3.13 -5.53
N GLY A 286 8.10 2.15 -6.09
CA GLY A 286 9.19 1.47 -5.38
C GLY A 286 8.78 0.45 -4.33
N ILE A 287 7.51 0.10 -4.17
CA ILE A 287 7.11 -1.05 -3.36
C ILE A 287 7.40 -2.32 -4.17
N ARG A 288 8.60 -2.86 -3.99
CA ARG A 288 9.06 -4.09 -4.65
C ARG A 288 8.77 -5.34 -3.82
N SER A 289 8.70 -5.18 -2.53
CA SER A 289 8.37 -6.23 -1.56
C SER A 289 7.29 -5.74 -0.60
N PHE A 290 6.39 -6.63 -0.26
CA PHE A 290 5.36 -6.41 0.74
C PHE A 290 5.60 -7.42 1.87
N GLY A 291 6.41 -7.03 2.85
CA GLY A 291 6.64 -7.84 4.04
C GLY A 291 5.38 -7.85 4.91
N LEU A 292 5.04 -9.00 5.45
CA LEU A 292 3.86 -9.24 6.28
C LEU A 292 4.22 -9.57 7.74
N ALA A 293 5.47 -9.32 8.17
CA ALA A 293 5.92 -9.61 9.53
C ALA A 293 5.06 -9.00 10.65
N HIS A 294 4.26 -7.99 10.30
CA HIS A 294 3.32 -7.32 11.22
C HIS A 294 1.94 -7.97 11.25
N VAL A 295 1.63 -8.88 10.32
CA VAL A 295 0.32 -9.53 10.25
C VAL A 295 0.33 -10.78 11.11
N ASP A 296 -0.65 -10.89 11.99
CA ASP A 296 -0.84 -12.06 12.83
C ASP A 296 -1.07 -13.31 11.97
N PRO A 297 -0.43 -14.46 12.26
CA PRO A 297 -0.63 -15.71 11.52
C PRO A 297 -2.09 -16.12 11.36
N ASP A 298 -2.93 -15.91 12.37
CA ASP A 298 -4.37 -16.20 12.29
C ASP A 298 -5.09 -15.30 11.28
N ARG A 299 -4.61 -14.05 11.11
CA ARG A 299 -5.15 -13.12 10.10
C ARG A 299 -4.68 -13.48 8.70
N ILE A 300 -3.45 -14.00 8.55
CA ILE A 300 -2.99 -14.55 7.29
C ILE A 300 -3.88 -15.71 6.88
N LEU A 301 -4.15 -16.63 7.78
CA LEU A 301 -5.02 -17.78 7.51
C LEU A 301 -6.43 -17.36 7.07
N ARG A 302 -7.06 -16.42 7.76
CA ARG A 302 -8.38 -15.86 7.38
C ARG A 302 -8.41 -15.23 5.99
N SER A 303 -7.26 -14.85 5.46
CA SER A 303 -7.14 -14.35 4.08
C SER A 303 -7.17 -15.47 3.03
N PHE A 304 -7.32 -16.72 3.48
CA PHE A 304 -7.47 -17.91 2.65
C PHE A 304 -8.81 -18.61 2.99
N PRO A 305 -9.95 -18.00 2.63
CA PRO A 305 -11.29 -18.52 2.98
C PRO A 305 -11.58 -19.90 2.38
N ASP A 306 -10.86 -20.30 1.36
CA ASP A 306 -10.87 -21.62 0.75
C ASP A 306 -10.16 -22.70 1.61
N LEU A 307 -9.23 -22.29 2.48
CA LEU A 307 -8.46 -23.19 3.36
C LEU A 307 -8.89 -23.11 4.82
N GLU A 308 -9.38 -21.97 5.27
CA GLU A 308 -9.74 -21.68 6.67
C GLU A 308 -10.64 -22.79 7.29
N PRO A 309 -11.71 -23.30 6.61
CA PRO A 309 -12.56 -24.32 7.19
C PRO A 309 -11.84 -25.64 7.54
N GLY A 310 -10.72 -25.92 6.86
CA GLY A 310 -9.88 -27.09 7.17
C GLY A 310 -9.26 -27.03 8.56
N THR A 311 -9.15 -25.85 9.17
CA THR A 311 -8.56 -25.67 10.51
C THR A 311 -9.42 -26.20 11.64
N ASP A 312 -10.73 -26.32 11.43
CA ASP A 312 -11.67 -26.87 12.43
C ASP A 312 -11.30 -28.28 12.90
N ASN A 313 -10.58 -29.01 12.05
CA ASN A 313 -10.09 -30.37 12.30
C ASN A 313 -8.63 -30.42 12.78
N CYS A 314 -8.02 -29.28 13.05
CA CYS A 314 -6.64 -29.23 13.52
C CYS A 314 -6.54 -29.46 15.04
N GLU A 315 -5.46 -30.11 15.46
CA GLU A 315 -5.11 -30.17 16.88
C GLU A 315 -4.74 -28.78 17.42
N ARG A 316 -4.93 -28.56 18.71
CA ARG A 316 -4.54 -27.30 19.37
C ARG A 316 -3.05 -27.03 19.17
N GLY A 317 -2.73 -25.83 18.67
CA GLY A 317 -1.35 -25.41 18.44
C GLY A 317 -0.76 -25.89 17.11
N CYS A 318 -1.57 -26.42 16.20
CA CYS A 318 -1.17 -26.73 14.86
C CYS A 318 -0.65 -25.45 14.16
N LYS A 319 0.57 -25.51 13.62
CA LYS A 319 1.19 -24.38 12.90
C LYS A 319 0.89 -24.39 11.41
N HIS A 320 0.15 -25.39 10.93
CA HIS A 320 -0.20 -25.60 9.52
C HIS A 320 1.02 -25.68 8.59
N ASP A 321 2.19 -26.00 9.15
CA ASP A 321 3.43 -26.18 8.40
C ASP A 321 3.47 -27.56 7.69
N SER A 322 4.46 -27.75 6.84
CA SER A 322 4.63 -29.00 6.07
C SER A 322 5.04 -30.20 6.95
N SER A 323 5.44 -29.96 8.19
CA SER A 323 5.83 -31.00 9.15
C SER A 323 4.69 -31.35 10.13
N ALA A 324 3.57 -30.62 10.09
CA ALA A 324 2.45 -30.86 10.96
C ALA A 324 1.80 -32.22 10.66
N VAL A 325 1.87 -33.12 11.64
CA VAL A 325 1.22 -34.44 11.53
C VAL A 325 -0.29 -34.24 11.74
N ASN A 326 -1.12 -34.80 10.87
CA ASN A 326 -2.56 -34.71 10.92
C ASN A 326 -3.12 -33.28 10.84
N CYS A 327 -2.48 -32.42 10.05
CA CYS A 327 -3.04 -31.08 9.81
C CYS A 327 -4.38 -31.17 9.08
N GLY A 328 -5.43 -30.59 9.68
CA GLY A 328 -6.77 -30.59 9.09
C GLY A 328 -6.85 -29.85 7.76
N VAL A 329 -5.99 -28.85 7.53
CA VAL A 329 -5.92 -28.14 6.24
C VAL A 329 -5.38 -29.05 5.13
N ASP A 330 -4.40 -29.94 5.44
CA ASP A 330 -3.94 -30.93 4.45
C ASP A 330 -5.05 -31.90 4.07
N ALA A 331 -5.77 -32.42 5.07
CA ALA A 331 -6.90 -33.31 4.83
C ALA A 331 -8.02 -32.62 4.03
N TRP A 332 -8.29 -31.37 4.31
CA TRP A 332 -9.27 -30.54 3.59
C TRP A 332 -8.91 -30.39 2.10
N VAL A 333 -7.66 -30.05 1.82
CA VAL A 333 -7.15 -29.92 0.45
C VAL A 333 -7.11 -31.27 -0.26
N ALA A 334 -6.65 -32.33 0.42
CA ALA A 334 -6.61 -33.68 -0.14
C ALA A 334 -8.00 -34.23 -0.49
N ALA A 335 -9.03 -33.84 0.27
CA ALA A 335 -10.44 -34.16 -0.01
C ALA A 335 -11.05 -33.34 -1.15
N GLY A 336 -10.31 -32.36 -1.70
CA GLY A 336 -10.74 -31.53 -2.82
C GLY A 336 -11.65 -30.36 -2.42
N HIS A 337 -11.87 -30.10 -1.14
CA HIS A 337 -12.75 -29.04 -0.66
C HIS A 337 -12.26 -27.63 -1.00
N ALA A 338 -10.94 -27.44 -1.13
CA ALA A 338 -10.34 -26.19 -1.57
C ALA A 338 -10.27 -26.06 -3.10
N GLY A 339 -10.92 -26.96 -3.84
CA GLY A 339 -10.95 -26.97 -5.30
C GLY A 339 -9.60 -27.29 -5.96
N PRO A 340 -9.51 -27.19 -7.31
CA PRO A 340 -8.30 -27.54 -8.07
C PRO A 340 -7.07 -26.72 -7.69
N SER A 341 -7.24 -25.47 -7.25
CA SER A 341 -6.14 -24.59 -6.80
C SER A 341 -5.69 -24.86 -5.37
N GLY A 342 -6.39 -25.68 -4.61
CA GLY A 342 -6.12 -25.96 -3.20
C GLY A 342 -4.65 -26.26 -2.87
N PRO A 343 -3.97 -27.16 -3.59
CA PRO A 343 -2.55 -27.44 -3.34
C PRO A 343 -1.64 -26.22 -3.52
N ALA A 344 -1.86 -25.41 -4.55
CA ALA A 344 -1.08 -24.19 -4.81
C ALA A 344 -1.35 -23.13 -3.73
N ARG A 345 -2.61 -23.00 -3.30
CA ARG A 345 -3.05 -22.08 -2.24
C ARG A 345 -2.45 -22.49 -0.88
N LEU A 346 -2.43 -23.78 -0.56
CA LEU A 346 -1.81 -24.28 0.66
C LEU A 346 -0.29 -24.02 0.67
N SER A 347 0.38 -24.20 -0.48
CA SER A 347 1.79 -23.84 -0.62
C SER A 347 2.02 -22.33 -0.40
N SER A 348 1.15 -21.48 -0.93
CA SER A 348 1.18 -20.02 -0.69
C SER A 348 0.99 -19.67 0.78
N LEU A 349 0.00 -20.25 1.44
CA LEU A 349 -0.26 -20.05 2.87
C LEU A 349 0.99 -20.39 3.70
N ARG A 350 1.57 -21.57 3.48
CA ARG A 350 2.77 -22.05 4.19
C ARG A 350 3.95 -21.13 3.97
N ARG A 351 4.13 -20.63 2.77
CA ARG A 351 5.16 -19.66 2.42
C ARG A 351 4.97 -18.35 3.22
N LEU A 352 3.74 -17.86 3.33
CA LEU A 352 3.44 -16.63 4.06
C LEU A 352 3.56 -16.78 5.56
N LEU A 353 3.30 -17.98 6.09
CA LEU A 353 3.52 -18.31 7.50
C LEU A 353 5.01 -18.54 7.82
N GLY A 354 5.91 -18.50 6.83
CA GLY A 354 7.34 -18.77 6.99
C GLY A 354 7.65 -20.24 7.29
N THR A 355 6.74 -21.14 6.97
CA THR A 355 6.84 -22.57 7.31
C THR A 355 7.17 -23.47 6.11
N ASP A 356 7.42 -22.91 4.91
CA ASP A 356 7.82 -23.68 3.73
C ASP A 356 9.36 -23.75 3.63
N PRO A 357 9.97 -24.93 3.81
CA PRO A 357 11.43 -25.08 3.79
C PRO A 357 12.07 -24.79 2.42
N ARG A 358 11.27 -24.62 1.35
CA ARG A 358 11.79 -24.25 0.01
C ARG A 358 12.13 -22.77 -0.13
N MET A 359 11.74 -21.93 0.84
CA MET A 359 12.02 -20.49 0.83
C MET A 359 13.48 -20.14 1.08
N GLU A 360 14.19 -20.89 1.90
CA GLU A 360 15.62 -20.61 2.18
C GLU A 360 16.52 -20.74 0.94
N ALA A 361 16.09 -21.52 -0.07
CA ALA A 361 16.88 -21.76 -1.28
C ALA A 361 16.63 -20.77 -2.43
N GLN A 362 15.47 -20.12 -2.49
CA GLN A 362 15.12 -19.18 -3.57
C GLN A 362 15.45 -17.73 -3.24
N ASP A 363 15.21 -17.28 -2.00
CA ASP A 363 15.54 -15.91 -1.58
C ASP A 363 17.07 -15.68 -1.51
N VAL A 364 17.84 -16.70 -1.15
CA VAL A 364 19.31 -16.65 -1.17
C VAL A 364 19.88 -16.56 -2.60
N LYS A 365 19.22 -17.14 -3.60
CA LYS A 365 19.63 -17.02 -5.01
C LYS A 365 19.30 -15.65 -5.62
N GLU A 366 18.24 -14.99 -5.16
CA GLU A 366 17.84 -13.66 -5.68
C GLU A 366 18.65 -12.51 -5.05
N LEU A 367 19.16 -12.66 -3.83
CA LEU A 367 20.07 -11.70 -3.17
C LEU A 367 21.52 -11.81 -3.66
N GLY A 368 21.91 -12.94 -4.27
CA GLY A 368 23.28 -13.21 -4.72
C GLY A 368 23.62 -12.78 -6.15
N THR A 369 22.70 -12.20 -6.91
CA THR A 369 22.93 -11.77 -8.31
C THR A 369 22.96 -10.26 -8.51
N VAL A 370 23.26 -9.49 -7.47
CA VAL A 370 23.60 -8.07 -7.58
C VAL A 370 25.06 -7.92 -7.11
N SER A 371 25.99 -8.23 -7.99
CA SER A 371 27.41 -7.83 -7.93
C SER A 371 27.69 -6.94 -9.11
#